data_aa591aaa2a7a71d4c92dc8255c514dbd
#
_entry.id   aa591aaa2a7a71d4c92dc8255c514dbd
#
_cell.length_a   1.000
_cell.length_b   1.000
_cell.length_c   1.000
_cell.angle_alpha   90.00
_cell.angle_beta   90.00
_cell.angle_gamma   90.00
#
_symmetry.space_group_name_H-M   'P 1'
#
loop_
_entity.id
_entity.type
_entity.pdbx_description
1 polymer ?
#
loop_
_entity_poly.entity_id
_entity_poly.type
_entity_poly.pdbx_seq_one_letter_code
_entity_poly.pdbx_strand_id
1 'polypeptide(L)'
;NLLKINIMKSIYAILFMSILFVGCQPKPDNSANEAFEKNSKTVMANLEGWQNENLDYSMYAKDFAMYETGFGAPKDSVNLDEMMANDKQMWATFDFKLLDSPPVLLPGVNPDTKLADGSVRFYSSWEVTVPATDSTAAKSGVIKLYESYDFDAEGKIRYQQVYGDFGGLMNYLFSKE
;
A
#
# COMPACT_ATOMS: atom_id res chain seq x y z
N ASN A 1 64.86 -24.29 -20.13
CA ASN A 1 64.58 -23.53 -18.90
C ASN A 1 63.90 -22.17 -19.13
N LEU A 2 64.26 -21.42 -20.15
CA LEU A 2 63.68 -20.09 -20.48
C LEU A 2 62.18 -20.21 -20.88
N LEU A 3 61.76 -21.24 -21.57
CA LEU A 3 60.36 -21.43 -21.99
C LEU A 3 59.44 -21.69 -20.80
N LYS A 4 59.85 -22.47 -19.80
CA LYS A 4 59.10 -22.72 -18.56
C LYS A 4 58.94 -21.48 -17.70
N ILE A 5 59.96 -20.62 -17.66
CA ILE A 5 59.93 -19.36 -16.89
C ILE A 5 58.93 -18.34 -17.52
N ASN A 6 58.86 -18.28 -18.85
CA ASN A 6 57.94 -17.42 -19.56
C ASN A 6 56.48 -17.86 -19.41
N ILE A 7 56.20 -19.17 -19.44
CA ILE A 7 54.86 -19.72 -19.24
C ILE A 7 54.37 -19.45 -17.81
N MET A 8 55.24 -19.66 -16.80
CA MET A 8 54.88 -19.33 -15.41
C MET A 8 54.57 -17.85 -15.19
N LYS A 9 55.36 -16.94 -15.75
CA LYS A 9 55.11 -15.50 -15.66
C LYS A 9 53.81 -15.10 -16.32
N SER A 10 53.46 -15.70 -17.46
CA SER A 10 52.17 -15.46 -18.13
C SER A 10 50.98 -15.99 -17.32
N ILE A 11 51.10 -17.14 -16.65
CA ILE A 11 50.06 -17.68 -15.78
C ILE A 11 49.80 -16.76 -14.56
N TYR A 12 50.85 -16.26 -13.93
CA TYR A 12 50.72 -15.32 -12.81
C TYR A 12 50.12 -13.98 -13.24
N ALA A 13 50.45 -13.47 -14.43
CA ALA A 13 49.86 -12.25 -14.97
C ALA A 13 48.36 -12.41 -15.27
N ILE A 14 47.94 -13.56 -15.81
CA ILE A 14 46.52 -13.87 -16.07
C ILE A 14 45.75 -14.05 -14.74
N LEU A 15 46.34 -14.73 -13.76
CA LEU A 15 45.74 -14.94 -12.46
C LEU A 15 45.58 -13.60 -11.68
N PHE A 16 46.56 -12.68 -11.79
CA PHE A 16 46.52 -11.37 -11.17
C PHE A 16 45.48 -10.45 -11.83
N MET A 17 45.31 -10.57 -13.16
CA MET A 17 44.33 -9.80 -13.92
C MET A 17 42.88 -10.23 -13.62
N SER A 18 42.65 -11.51 -13.33
CA SER A 18 41.32 -12.02 -12.98
C SER A 18 40.81 -11.55 -11.58
N ILE A 19 41.72 -11.21 -10.66
CA ILE A 19 41.37 -10.71 -9.33
C ILE A 19 40.87 -9.24 -9.37
N LEU A 20 41.28 -8.47 -10.39
CA LEU A 20 40.87 -7.09 -10.54
C LEU A 20 39.41 -6.89 -11.00
N PHE A 21 38.77 -7.94 -11.53
CA PHE A 21 37.38 -7.89 -11.98
C PHE A 21 36.35 -8.22 -10.87
N VAL A 22 36.77 -8.66 -9.70
CA VAL A 22 35.87 -9.03 -8.58
C VAL A 22 35.53 -7.81 -7.69
N GLY A 23 36.09 -6.63 -7.96
CA GLY A 23 36.18 -5.54 -7.01
C GLY A 23 35.11 -4.45 -7.01
N CYS A 24 34.10 -4.45 -7.90
CA CYS A 24 33.07 -3.39 -7.90
C CYS A 24 31.75 -3.91 -8.43
N GLN A 25 31.09 -4.75 -7.65
CA GLN A 25 29.65 -4.82 -7.78
C GLN A 25 29.06 -3.66 -6.98
N PRO A 26 28.31 -2.74 -7.62
CA PRO A 26 27.59 -1.71 -6.86
C PRO A 26 26.72 -2.43 -5.82
N LYS A 27 26.70 -1.91 -4.59
CA LYS A 27 25.76 -2.40 -3.59
C LYS A 27 24.36 -2.39 -4.22
N PRO A 28 23.57 -3.48 -4.06
CA PRO A 28 22.18 -3.45 -4.49
C PRO A 28 21.50 -2.22 -3.89
N ASP A 29 20.81 -1.45 -4.70
CA ASP A 29 19.98 -0.34 -4.21
C ASP A 29 18.73 -0.94 -3.53
N ASN A 30 18.70 -0.87 -2.22
CA ASN A 30 17.60 -1.34 -1.39
C ASN A 30 16.64 -0.22 -0.96
N SER A 31 16.83 1.00 -1.45
CA SER A 31 16.06 2.17 -0.99
C SER A 31 14.55 1.99 -1.14
N ALA A 32 14.10 1.37 -2.22
CA ALA A 32 12.68 1.08 -2.44
C ALA A 32 12.12 0.06 -1.44
N ASN A 33 12.91 -0.95 -1.06
CA ASN A 33 12.49 -1.92 -0.05
C ASN A 33 12.44 -1.29 1.34
N GLU A 34 13.41 -0.46 1.69
CA GLU A 34 13.43 0.28 2.96
C GLU A 34 12.24 1.26 3.03
N ALA A 35 11.92 1.94 1.93
CA ALA A 35 10.74 2.78 1.83
C ALA A 35 9.46 1.97 1.99
N PHE A 36 9.33 0.81 1.33
CA PHE A 36 8.19 -0.09 1.47
C PHE A 36 7.98 -0.54 2.92
N GLU A 37 9.04 -0.96 3.61
CA GLU A 37 8.97 -1.38 5.01
C GLU A 37 8.52 -0.25 5.96
N LYS A 38 9.00 0.97 5.72
CA LYS A 38 8.56 2.16 6.45
C LYS A 38 7.09 2.48 6.17
N ASN A 39 6.73 2.53 4.90
CA ASN A 39 5.39 2.91 4.44
C ASN A 39 4.34 1.85 4.82
N SER A 40 4.72 0.57 4.84
CA SER A 40 3.89 -0.52 5.36
C SER A 40 3.45 -0.29 6.81
N LYS A 41 4.31 0.25 7.66
CA LYS A 41 3.95 0.60 9.04
C LYS A 41 2.92 1.74 9.07
N THR A 42 3.06 2.72 8.18
CA THR A 42 2.08 3.80 8.04
C THR A 42 0.72 3.25 7.61
N VAL A 43 0.68 2.32 6.63
CA VAL A 43 -0.56 1.67 6.21
C VAL A 43 -1.19 0.87 7.34
N MET A 44 -0.41 0.11 8.11
CA MET A 44 -0.94 -0.65 9.24
C MET A 44 -1.55 0.27 10.29
N ALA A 45 -0.89 1.39 10.63
CA ALA A 45 -1.42 2.38 11.55
C ALA A 45 -2.69 3.07 10.99
N ASN A 46 -2.75 3.26 9.67
CA ASN A 46 -3.93 3.80 8.99
C ASN A 46 -5.14 2.85 9.13
N LEU A 47 -4.96 1.57 8.83
CA LEU A 47 -6.01 0.56 8.93
C LEU A 47 -6.52 0.41 10.37
N GLU A 48 -5.62 0.39 11.35
CA GLU A 48 -5.95 0.34 12.76
C GLU A 48 -6.72 1.60 13.19
N GLY A 49 -6.24 2.79 12.80
CA GLY A 49 -6.90 4.05 13.09
C GLY A 49 -8.29 4.15 12.44
N TRP A 50 -8.44 3.68 11.21
CA TRP A 50 -9.72 3.64 10.50
C TRP A 50 -10.73 2.74 11.21
N GLN A 51 -10.34 1.51 11.54
CA GLN A 51 -11.19 0.56 12.25
C GLN A 51 -11.62 1.07 13.63
N ASN A 52 -10.73 1.78 14.32
CA ASN A 52 -11.00 2.31 15.66
C ASN A 52 -11.61 3.71 15.67
N GLU A 53 -11.98 4.24 14.51
CA GLU A 53 -12.56 5.58 14.34
C GLU A 53 -11.68 6.71 14.93
N ASN A 54 -10.38 6.47 14.91
CA ASN A 54 -9.35 7.34 15.48
C ASN A 54 -8.16 7.48 14.52
N LEU A 55 -8.44 7.84 13.27
CA LEU A 55 -7.44 7.98 12.22
C LEU A 55 -6.57 9.24 12.46
N ASP A 56 -5.25 9.05 12.49
CA ASP A 56 -4.29 10.15 12.52
C ASP A 56 -4.07 10.74 11.12
N TYR A 57 -4.78 11.79 10.80
CA TYR A 57 -4.67 12.46 9.49
C TYR A 57 -3.31 13.15 9.27
N SER A 58 -2.46 13.25 10.29
CA SER A 58 -1.10 13.78 10.11
C SER A 58 -0.21 12.90 9.25
N MET A 59 -0.60 11.63 9.00
CA MET A 59 0.10 10.71 8.11
C MET A 59 -0.12 11.02 6.62
N TYR A 60 -1.04 11.92 6.27
CA TYR A 60 -1.33 12.30 4.90
C TYR A 60 -0.56 13.54 4.47
N ALA A 61 -0.21 13.62 3.20
CA ALA A 61 0.41 14.78 2.57
C ALA A 61 -0.61 15.92 2.44
N LYS A 62 -0.14 17.16 2.37
CA LYS A 62 -1.03 18.34 2.18
C LYS A 62 -1.72 18.35 0.82
N ASP A 63 -1.10 17.77 -0.19
CA ASP A 63 -1.60 17.61 -1.55
C ASP A 63 -2.18 16.21 -1.78
N PHE A 64 -2.64 15.57 -0.71
CA PHE A 64 -3.29 14.26 -0.77
C PHE A 64 -4.50 14.26 -1.71
N ALA A 65 -4.63 13.17 -2.46
CA ALA A 65 -5.80 12.86 -3.27
C ALA A 65 -6.18 11.39 -3.15
N MET A 66 -7.43 11.12 -2.80
CA MET A 66 -8.03 9.80 -2.95
C MET A 66 -8.78 9.75 -4.27
N TYR A 67 -8.34 8.88 -5.17
CA TYR A 67 -9.01 8.71 -6.47
C TYR A 67 -10.29 7.93 -6.32
N GLU A 68 -11.36 8.50 -6.86
CA GLU A 68 -12.66 7.86 -6.90
C GLU A 68 -12.68 6.70 -7.89
N THR A 69 -13.18 5.56 -7.46
CA THR A 69 -13.26 4.33 -8.27
C THR A 69 -14.70 3.89 -8.51
N GLY A 70 -15.66 4.56 -7.87
CA GLY A 70 -17.09 4.26 -7.98
C GLY A 70 -17.69 4.66 -9.33
N PHE A 71 -18.57 3.85 -9.87
CA PHE A 71 -19.33 4.22 -11.06
C PHE A 71 -20.19 5.46 -10.79
N GLY A 72 -20.06 6.47 -11.68
CA GLY A 72 -20.83 7.71 -11.55
C GLY A 72 -20.35 8.66 -10.45
N ALA A 73 -19.13 8.48 -9.95
CA ALA A 73 -18.54 9.42 -9.01
C ALA A 73 -18.56 10.86 -9.56
N PRO A 74 -18.95 11.86 -8.76
CA PRO A 74 -19.11 13.24 -9.24
C PRO A 74 -17.78 13.95 -9.50
N LYS A 75 -16.68 13.39 -9.03
CA LYS A 75 -15.32 13.90 -9.15
C LYS A 75 -14.36 12.76 -9.44
N ASP A 76 -13.20 13.07 -10.00
CA ASP A 76 -12.12 12.11 -10.21
C ASP A 76 -11.34 11.79 -8.90
N SER A 77 -11.34 12.73 -7.95
CA SER A 77 -10.70 12.55 -6.65
C SER A 77 -11.29 13.47 -5.59
N VAL A 78 -11.08 13.09 -4.33
CA VAL A 78 -11.37 13.91 -3.14
C VAL A 78 -10.06 14.27 -2.44
N ASN A 79 -10.02 15.47 -1.86
CA ASN A 79 -8.89 15.94 -1.06
C ASN A 79 -9.00 15.48 0.40
N LEU A 80 -8.01 15.81 1.23
CA LEU A 80 -7.95 15.39 2.63
C LEU A 80 -9.15 15.85 3.45
N ASP A 81 -9.57 17.11 3.31
CA ASP A 81 -10.71 17.65 4.07
C ASP A 81 -12.02 16.95 3.70
N GLU A 82 -12.22 16.68 2.42
CA GLU A 82 -13.37 15.92 1.91
C GLU A 82 -13.35 14.48 2.40
N MET A 83 -12.19 13.82 2.38
CA MET A 83 -12.03 12.46 2.92
C MET A 83 -12.36 12.43 4.42
N MET A 84 -11.82 13.35 5.22
CA MET A 84 -12.13 13.48 6.66
C MET A 84 -13.62 13.66 6.94
N ALA A 85 -14.32 14.40 6.08
CA ALA A 85 -15.77 14.55 6.19
C ALA A 85 -16.52 13.26 5.86
N ASN A 86 -16.09 12.55 4.81
CA ASN A 86 -16.65 11.26 4.41
C ASN A 86 -16.42 10.18 5.48
N ASP A 87 -15.22 10.10 6.06
CA ASP A 87 -14.89 9.16 7.14
C ASP A 87 -15.82 9.32 8.33
N LYS A 88 -16.06 10.55 8.77
CA LYS A 88 -17.01 10.83 9.86
C LYS A 88 -18.43 10.36 9.55
N GLN A 89 -18.87 10.50 8.30
CA GLN A 89 -20.20 10.03 7.89
C GLN A 89 -20.25 8.50 7.87
N MET A 90 -19.17 7.87 7.39
CA MET A 90 -19.07 6.40 7.38
C MET A 90 -19.09 5.84 8.80
N TRP A 91 -18.31 6.37 9.71
CA TRP A 91 -18.29 5.96 11.13
C TRP A 91 -19.60 6.25 11.88
N ALA A 92 -20.30 7.32 11.51
CA ALA A 92 -21.63 7.59 12.08
C ALA A 92 -22.72 6.63 11.61
N THR A 93 -22.45 5.86 10.53
CA THR A 93 -23.46 5.01 9.89
C THR A 93 -23.15 3.52 10.05
N PHE A 94 -21.88 3.15 10.14
CA PHE A 94 -21.41 1.78 10.09
C PHE A 94 -20.34 1.51 11.13
N ASP A 95 -20.30 0.29 11.63
CA ASP A 95 -19.17 -0.28 12.34
C ASP A 95 -18.29 -1.07 11.35
N PHE A 96 -16.96 -0.99 11.51
CA PHE A 96 -15.99 -1.62 10.62
C PHE A 96 -15.08 -2.58 11.37
N LYS A 97 -14.84 -3.76 10.79
CA LYS A 97 -13.91 -4.74 11.33
C LYS A 97 -13.05 -5.33 10.23
N LEU A 98 -11.74 -5.14 10.33
CA LEU A 98 -10.78 -5.80 9.44
C LEU A 98 -10.70 -7.29 9.80
N LEU A 99 -10.96 -8.16 8.82
CA LEU A 99 -10.97 -9.62 9.02
C LEU A 99 -9.59 -10.24 8.79
N ASP A 100 -8.78 -9.64 7.90
CA ASP A 100 -7.42 -10.08 7.61
C ASP A 100 -6.46 -9.39 8.59
N SER A 101 -6.06 -10.08 9.66
CA SER A 101 -5.18 -9.49 10.68
C SER A 101 -3.98 -10.41 10.99
N PRO A 102 -2.75 -10.00 10.64
CA PRO A 102 -2.40 -8.83 9.83
C PRO A 102 -2.68 -9.05 8.33
N PRO A 103 -3.01 -7.99 7.57
CA PRO A 103 -3.11 -8.08 6.12
C PRO A 103 -1.74 -8.30 5.48
N VAL A 104 -1.73 -8.95 4.31
CA VAL A 104 -0.51 -9.14 3.52
C VAL A 104 -0.29 -7.92 2.66
N LEU A 105 0.73 -7.12 3.00
CA LEU A 105 1.12 -5.95 2.23
C LEU A 105 2.13 -6.33 1.15
N LEU A 106 1.98 -5.76 -0.04
CA LEU A 106 2.78 -6.02 -1.23
C LEU A 106 3.46 -4.75 -1.71
N PRO A 107 4.73 -4.79 -2.17
CA PRO A 107 5.37 -3.63 -2.76
C PRO A 107 4.69 -3.27 -4.09
N GLY A 108 4.44 -1.99 -4.28
CA GLY A 108 4.04 -1.47 -5.58
C GLY A 108 5.24 -1.17 -6.47
N VAL A 109 4.94 -0.78 -7.70
CA VAL A 109 5.94 -0.45 -8.71
C VAL A 109 5.60 0.87 -9.39
N ASN A 110 6.62 1.62 -9.74
CA ASN A 110 6.49 2.81 -10.58
C ASN A 110 5.97 2.40 -11.98
N PRO A 111 4.91 3.04 -12.51
CA PRO A 111 4.29 2.65 -13.77
C PRO A 111 5.21 2.81 -14.99
N ASP A 112 6.19 3.72 -14.95
CA ASP A 112 7.10 3.98 -16.04
C ASP A 112 8.31 3.03 -16.03
N THR A 113 8.99 2.94 -14.88
CA THR A 113 10.22 2.15 -14.73
C THR A 113 9.96 0.67 -14.46
N LYS A 114 8.77 0.29 -13.98
CA LYS A 114 8.40 -1.06 -13.54
C LYS A 114 9.24 -1.59 -12.37
N LEU A 115 9.95 -0.70 -11.69
CA LEU A 115 10.73 -1.02 -10.50
C LEU A 115 9.93 -0.69 -9.23
N ALA A 116 10.22 -1.39 -8.13
CA ALA A 116 9.66 -1.07 -6.83
C ALA A 116 9.94 0.39 -6.46
N ASP A 117 8.96 1.08 -5.85
CA ASP A 117 9.00 2.52 -5.59
C ASP A 117 8.62 2.89 -4.13
N GLY A 118 8.48 1.89 -3.27
CA GLY A 118 8.09 2.09 -1.88
C GLY A 118 6.59 2.25 -1.65
N SER A 119 5.77 2.27 -2.71
CA SER A 119 4.32 2.25 -2.58
C SER A 119 3.81 0.91 -2.04
N VAL A 120 2.61 0.92 -1.45
CA VAL A 120 2.02 -0.24 -0.78
C VAL A 120 0.72 -0.63 -1.46
N ARG A 121 0.54 -1.91 -1.70
CA ARG A 121 -0.65 -2.53 -2.29
C ARG A 121 -1.10 -3.68 -1.41
N PHE A 122 -2.40 -3.90 -1.26
CA PHE A 122 -2.91 -5.05 -0.53
C PHE A 122 -4.35 -5.38 -0.87
N TYR A 123 -4.74 -6.59 -0.49
CA TYR A 123 -6.12 -7.04 -0.49
C TYR A 123 -6.58 -7.13 0.96
N SER A 124 -7.80 -6.69 1.22
CA SER A 124 -8.40 -6.73 2.54
C SER A 124 -9.84 -7.25 2.49
N SER A 125 -10.30 -7.77 3.60
CA SER A 125 -11.70 -8.15 3.81
C SER A 125 -12.21 -7.39 5.04
N TRP A 126 -13.26 -6.62 4.85
CA TRP A 126 -13.88 -5.85 5.91
C TRP A 126 -15.29 -6.34 6.17
N GLU A 127 -15.62 -6.61 7.41
CA GLU A 127 -17.00 -6.70 7.86
C GLU A 127 -17.52 -5.29 8.12
N VAL A 128 -18.61 -4.93 7.43
CA VAL A 128 -19.29 -3.65 7.58
C VAL A 128 -20.67 -3.92 8.15
N THR A 129 -21.00 -3.27 9.26
CA THR A 129 -22.24 -3.49 10.00
C THR A 129 -23.05 -2.21 10.09
N VAL A 130 -24.31 -2.26 9.69
CA VAL A 130 -25.30 -1.26 10.08
C VAL A 130 -25.76 -1.62 11.50
N PRO A 131 -25.53 -0.76 12.50
CA PRO A 131 -25.95 -1.04 13.88
C PRO A 131 -27.46 -1.26 14.03
N ALA A 132 -27.86 -1.99 15.06
CA ALA A 132 -29.25 -2.14 15.41
C ALA A 132 -29.86 -0.78 15.83
N THR A 133 -31.14 -0.59 15.51
CA THR A 133 -31.96 0.51 16.02
C THR A 133 -33.11 -0.05 16.86
N ASP A 134 -33.93 0.81 17.43
CA ASP A 134 -35.13 0.38 18.18
C ASP A 134 -36.10 -0.46 17.32
N SER A 135 -36.03 -0.33 15.99
CA SER A 135 -36.97 -0.96 15.05
C SER A 135 -36.32 -1.96 14.08
N THR A 136 -35.00 -2.04 14.04
CA THR A 136 -34.27 -2.92 13.11
C THR A 136 -33.12 -3.65 13.80
N ALA A 137 -32.95 -4.93 13.48
CA ALA A 137 -31.78 -5.69 13.91
C ALA A 137 -30.50 -5.18 13.16
N ALA A 138 -29.35 -5.37 13.78
CA ALA A 138 -28.08 -5.11 13.08
C ALA A 138 -27.95 -6.01 11.84
N LYS A 139 -27.34 -5.48 10.79
CA LYS A 139 -27.09 -6.21 9.54
C LYS A 139 -25.66 -6.02 9.08
N SER A 140 -24.94 -7.13 8.87
CA SER A 140 -23.54 -7.11 8.50
C SER A 140 -23.32 -7.72 7.11
N GLY A 141 -22.35 -7.20 6.38
CA GLY A 141 -21.88 -7.76 5.11
C GLY A 141 -20.35 -7.70 5.04
N VAL A 142 -19.77 -8.60 4.26
CA VAL A 142 -18.31 -8.62 4.04
C VAL A 142 -18.00 -8.10 2.65
N ILE A 143 -17.16 -7.05 2.58
CA ILE A 143 -16.61 -6.54 1.33
C ILE A 143 -15.13 -6.92 1.22
N LYS A 144 -14.72 -7.30 0.00
CA LYS A 144 -13.31 -7.52 -0.35
C LYS A 144 -12.81 -6.31 -1.12
N LEU A 145 -11.68 -5.77 -0.68
CA LEU A 145 -11.09 -4.58 -1.26
C LEU A 145 -9.71 -4.89 -1.84
N TYR A 146 -9.36 -4.18 -2.91
CA TYR A 146 -7.98 -3.95 -3.30
C TYR A 146 -7.67 -2.49 -3.00
N GLU A 147 -6.56 -2.25 -2.32
CA GLU A 147 -6.16 -0.92 -1.88
C GLU A 147 -4.74 -0.60 -2.33
N SER A 148 -4.51 0.65 -2.68
CA SER A 148 -3.21 1.15 -3.08
C SER A 148 -2.91 2.49 -2.42
N TYR A 149 -1.66 2.60 -1.92
CA TYR A 149 -1.13 3.80 -1.28
C TYR A 149 0.20 4.19 -1.92
N ASP A 150 0.29 5.42 -2.40
CA ASP A 150 1.54 6.03 -2.86
C ASP A 150 1.95 7.13 -1.88
N PHE A 151 3.26 7.30 -1.72
CA PHE A 151 3.83 8.16 -0.69
C PHE A 151 4.68 9.26 -1.32
N ASP A 152 4.80 10.38 -0.62
CA ASP A 152 5.77 11.42 -0.93
C ASP A 152 7.18 11.06 -0.37
N ALA A 153 8.15 11.95 -0.60
CA ALA A 153 9.52 11.74 -0.15
C ALA A 153 9.68 11.72 1.37
N GLU A 154 8.76 12.33 2.11
CA GLU A 154 8.71 12.36 3.56
C GLU A 154 8.05 11.10 4.15
N GLY A 155 7.43 10.28 3.30
CA GLY A 155 6.69 9.07 3.69
C GLY A 155 5.27 9.37 4.17
N LYS A 156 4.66 10.46 3.69
CA LYS A 156 3.25 10.78 3.87
C LYS A 156 2.44 10.16 2.75
N ILE A 157 1.23 9.69 3.05
CA ILE A 157 0.29 9.18 2.05
C ILE A 157 -0.13 10.33 1.14
N ARG A 158 0.22 10.23 -0.15
CA ARG A 158 -0.08 11.25 -1.14
C ARG A 158 -1.23 10.87 -2.05
N TYR A 159 -1.30 9.59 -2.42
CA TYR A 159 -2.39 9.05 -3.24
C TYR A 159 -2.94 7.78 -2.61
N GLN A 160 -4.26 7.64 -2.69
CA GLN A 160 -4.97 6.44 -2.26
C GLN A 160 -6.02 6.07 -3.30
N GLN A 161 -6.20 4.77 -3.52
CA GLN A 161 -7.31 4.21 -4.27
C GLN A 161 -7.85 2.99 -3.56
N VAL A 162 -9.16 2.82 -3.59
CA VAL A 162 -9.85 1.66 -3.00
C VAL A 162 -10.83 1.11 -4.04
N TYR A 163 -10.70 -0.16 -4.37
CA TYR A 163 -11.59 -0.87 -5.29
C TYR A 163 -12.37 -1.94 -4.55
N GLY A 164 -13.68 -1.95 -4.73
CA GLY A 164 -14.60 -2.93 -4.17
C GLY A 164 -16.01 -2.77 -4.69
N ASP A 165 -16.86 -3.74 -4.44
CA ASP A 165 -18.29 -3.66 -4.80
C ASP A 165 -19.10 -2.95 -3.70
N PHE A 166 -18.84 -1.66 -3.53
CA PHE A 166 -19.57 -0.85 -2.55
C PHE A 166 -21.06 -0.78 -2.87
N GLY A 167 -21.44 -0.72 -4.15
CA GLY A 167 -22.84 -0.68 -4.58
C GLY A 167 -23.58 -1.95 -4.18
N GLY A 168 -22.98 -3.12 -4.42
CA GLY A 168 -23.54 -4.41 -4.01
C GLY A 168 -23.68 -4.52 -2.49
N LEU A 169 -22.65 -4.10 -1.73
CA LEU A 169 -22.69 -4.08 -0.27
C LEU A 169 -23.82 -3.17 0.26
N MET A 170 -23.92 -1.94 -0.22
CA MET A 170 -24.96 -0.98 0.21
C MET A 170 -26.36 -1.51 -0.13
N ASN A 171 -26.56 -2.03 -1.32
CA ASN A 171 -27.83 -2.66 -1.71
C ASN A 171 -28.20 -3.82 -0.78
N TYR A 172 -27.22 -4.64 -0.39
CA TYR A 172 -27.46 -5.74 0.57
C TYR A 172 -27.81 -5.20 1.95
N LEU A 173 -27.03 -4.29 2.51
CA LEU A 173 -27.21 -3.78 3.89
C LEU A 173 -28.56 -3.07 4.06
N PHE A 174 -29.03 -2.34 3.06
CA PHE A 174 -30.27 -1.58 3.10
C PHE A 174 -31.46 -2.25 2.40
N SER A 175 -31.28 -3.50 1.89
CA SER A 175 -32.42 -4.26 1.36
C SER A 175 -33.42 -4.60 2.47
N LYS A 176 -34.70 -4.45 2.18
CA LYS A 176 -35.78 -4.99 2.99
C LYS A 176 -35.78 -6.51 2.83
N GLU A 177 -35.85 -7.25 3.92
CA GLU A 177 -36.13 -8.67 3.90
C GLU A 177 -37.54 -8.92 3.40
#